data_2c34740f1dd71567f898656f4c0657c1
#
_entry.id   2c34740f1dd71567f898656f4c0657c1
#
_cell.length_a   1.000
_cell.length_b   1.000
_cell.length_c   1.000
_cell.angle_alpha   90.00
_cell.angle_beta   90.00
_cell.angle_gamma   90.00
#
_symmetry.space_group_name_H-M   'P 1'
#
loop_
_entity.id
_entity.type
_entity.pdbx_description
1 polymer ?
#
loop_
_entity_poly.entity_id
_entity_poly.type
_entity_poly.pdbx_seq_one_letter_code
_entity_poly.pdbx_strand_id
1 'polypeptide(L)'
;MAERRMFAKSITNSARFLMMPPSARLLYYDLGMAADDDGVVEAFAVMRLSGASEEDLNLLVAKGYVKVLNDELVSYVCDWKRNNSIRSDRYQPSIYGELLCKFGISVNTQGFTDDIPSGNQRYTQVRIGKDSIDKDSLVKGRGGAREASPATSSPDSSAVPLPI
;
A
#
# COMPACT_ATOMS: atom_id res chain seq x y z
N MET A 1 10.87 0.66 -23.27
CA MET A 1 9.95 1.00 -22.16
C MET A 1 8.74 0.10 -22.18
N ALA A 2 8.30 -0.40 -21.06
CA ALA A 2 7.03 -1.11 -20.98
C ALA A 2 5.89 -0.08 -21.03
N GLU A 3 4.98 -0.22 -21.97
CA GLU A 3 3.84 0.70 -22.13
C GLU A 3 2.76 0.53 -21.06
N ARG A 4 2.78 -0.57 -20.32
CA ARG A 4 1.78 -0.89 -19.30
C ARG A 4 2.40 -0.78 -17.92
N ARG A 5 1.72 -0.05 -17.03
CA ARG A 5 2.06 0.07 -15.62
C ARG A 5 0.97 -0.59 -14.77
N MET A 6 1.38 -1.19 -13.66
CA MET A 6 0.48 -1.88 -12.74
C MET A 6 0.46 -1.18 -11.39
N PHE A 7 -0.67 -1.28 -10.71
CA PHE A 7 -0.84 -0.77 -9.35
C PHE A 7 -1.41 -1.86 -8.46
N ALA A 8 -0.72 -2.14 -7.37
CA ALA A 8 -1.11 -3.18 -6.43
C ALA A 8 -2.35 -2.76 -5.63
N LYS A 9 -3.41 -3.56 -5.65
CA LYS A 9 -4.64 -3.32 -4.87
C LYS A 9 -4.37 -3.18 -3.37
N SER A 10 -3.35 -3.87 -2.85
CA SER A 10 -2.94 -3.76 -1.45
C SER A 10 -2.44 -2.36 -1.06
N ILE A 11 -2.04 -1.54 -2.02
CA ILE A 11 -1.64 -0.15 -1.84
C ILE A 11 -2.84 0.76 -2.08
N THR A 12 -3.42 0.69 -3.27
CA THR A 12 -4.46 1.61 -3.73
C THR A 12 -5.80 1.46 -3.00
N ASN A 13 -6.10 0.27 -2.46
CA ASN A 13 -7.29 0.02 -1.64
C ASN A 13 -7.02 0.10 -0.13
N SER A 14 -5.81 0.49 0.28
CA SER A 14 -5.52 0.69 1.70
C SER A 14 -6.26 1.91 2.25
N ALA A 15 -6.71 1.84 3.51
CA ALA A 15 -7.36 2.98 4.16
C ALA A 15 -6.47 4.23 4.13
N ARG A 16 -5.15 4.05 4.35
CA ARG A 16 -4.15 5.11 4.30
C ARG A 16 -4.12 5.84 2.94
N PHE A 17 -4.27 5.11 1.84
CA PHE A 17 -4.32 5.67 0.49
C PHE A 17 -5.67 6.36 0.23
N LEU A 18 -6.77 5.69 0.58
CA LEU A 18 -8.13 6.19 0.33
C LEU A 18 -8.49 7.43 1.14
N MET A 19 -7.84 7.64 2.28
CA MET A 19 -8.01 8.86 3.09
C MET A 19 -7.32 10.10 2.49
N MET A 20 -6.52 9.97 1.44
CA MET A 20 -5.92 11.12 0.76
C MET A 20 -6.93 11.83 -0.14
N PRO A 21 -6.76 13.13 -0.38
CA PRO A 21 -7.55 13.87 -1.37
C PRO A 21 -7.51 13.21 -2.74
N PRO A 22 -8.57 13.32 -3.55
CA PRO A 22 -8.59 12.75 -4.90
C PRO A 22 -7.45 13.26 -5.78
N SER A 23 -7.05 14.54 -5.66
CA SER A 23 -5.94 15.14 -6.40
C SER A 23 -4.61 14.45 -6.11
N ALA A 24 -4.27 14.24 -4.84
CA ALA A 24 -3.06 13.53 -4.46
C ALA A 24 -3.07 12.06 -4.92
N ARG A 25 -4.23 11.38 -4.86
CA ARG A 25 -4.36 10.01 -5.37
C ARG A 25 -4.20 9.94 -6.87
N LEU A 26 -4.76 10.92 -7.61
CA LEU A 26 -4.58 11.03 -9.06
C LEU A 26 -3.11 11.25 -9.39
N LEU A 27 -2.46 12.20 -8.71
CA LEU A 27 -1.03 12.46 -8.90
C LEU A 27 -0.17 11.19 -8.68
N TYR A 28 -0.51 10.36 -7.69
CA TYR A 28 0.20 9.09 -7.48
C TYR A 28 0.11 8.15 -8.71
N TYR A 29 -1.07 8.06 -9.32
CA TYR A 29 -1.24 7.26 -10.55
C TYR A 29 -0.49 7.86 -11.73
N ASP A 30 -0.54 9.18 -11.91
CA ASP A 30 0.13 9.87 -13.00
C ASP A 30 1.66 9.76 -12.88
N LEU A 31 2.21 9.91 -11.67
CA LEU A 31 3.62 9.65 -11.40
C LEU A 31 4.01 8.21 -11.72
N GLY A 32 3.20 7.25 -11.30
CA GLY A 32 3.44 5.84 -11.60
C GLY A 32 3.34 5.51 -13.10
N MET A 33 2.47 6.18 -13.85
CA MET A 33 2.37 6.00 -15.30
C MET A 33 3.57 6.61 -16.04
N ALA A 34 4.08 7.75 -15.57
CA ALA A 34 5.19 8.46 -16.19
C ALA A 34 6.58 7.92 -15.78
N ALA A 35 6.66 7.16 -14.69
CA ALA A 35 7.91 6.66 -14.16
C ALA A 35 8.63 5.71 -15.13
N ASP A 36 9.96 5.75 -15.12
CA ASP A 36 10.82 4.83 -15.85
C ASP A 36 10.82 3.40 -15.24
N ASP A 37 11.69 2.54 -15.73
CA ASP A 37 11.72 1.13 -15.31
C ASP A 37 12.30 0.93 -13.90
N ASP A 38 12.99 1.92 -13.36
CA ASP A 38 13.47 1.95 -11.97
C ASP A 38 12.52 2.69 -11.02
N GLY A 39 11.42 3.27 -11.54
CA GLY A 39 10.44 3.99 -10.76
C GLY A 39 10.79 5.45 -10.51
N VAL A 40 11.67 6.01 -11.33
CA VAL A 40 12.05 7.43 -11.26
C VAL A 40 11.21 8.23 -12.23
N VAL A 41 10.82 9.43 -11.82
CA VAL A 41 9.97 10.32 -12.60
C VAL A 41 10.30 11.80 -12.31
N GLU A 42 10.21 12.63 -13.32
CA GLU A 42 10.29 14.08 -13.18
C GLU A 42 8.93 14.62 -12.72
N ALA A 43 8.74 14.71 -11.39
CA ALA A 43 7.43 15.03 -10.83
C ALA A 43 6.93 16.42 -11.24
N PHE A 44 7.81 17.38 -11.46
CA PHE A 44 7.42 18.72 -11.92
C PHE A 44 6.64 18.67 -13.25
N ALA A 45 7.15 17.92 -14.23
CA ALA A 45 6.48 17.78 -15.53
C ALA A 45 5.09 17.11 -15.39
N VAL A 46 4.99 16.07 -14.58
CA VAL A 46 3.74 15.37 -14.33
C VAL A 46 2.72 16.28 -13.63
N MET A 47 3.12 17.00 -12.59
CA MET A 47 2.24 17.96 -11.91
C MET A 47 1.69 19.04 -12.84
N ARG A 48 2.53 19.54 -13.75
CA ARG A 48 2.08 20.53 -14.75
C ARG A 48 1.06 19.97 -15.73
N LEU A 49 1.18 18.71 -16.08
CA LEU A 49 0.24 18.02 -16.99
C LEU A 49 -1.06 17.65 -16.30
N SER A 50 -1.01 17.18 -15.06
CA SER A 50 -2.17 16.74 -14.28
C SER A 50 -2.92 17.89 -13.59
N GLY A 51 -2.29 19.07 -13.48
CA GLY A 51 -2.82 20.18 -12.69
C GLY A 51 -2.75 19.97 -11.18
N ALA A 52 -1.96 19.00 -10.71
CA ALA A 52 -1.76 18.76 -9.30
C ALA A 52 -0.89 19.84 -8.65
N SER A 53 -1.12 20.10 -7.36
CA SER A 53 -0.38 21.11 -6.59
C SER A 53 0.87 20.52 -5.94
N GLU A 54 1.75 21.40 -5.45
CA GLU A 54 2.90 20.98 -4.65
C GLU A 54 2.47 20.37 -3.31
N GLU A 55 1.33 20.81 -2.77
CA GLU A 55 0.78 20.21 -1.54
C GLU A 55 0.39 18.73 -1.75
N ASP A 56 -0.12 18.39 -2.94
CA ASP A 56 -0.42 16.99 -3.28
C ASP A 56 0.85 16.14 -3.30
N LEU A 57 1.94 16.65 -3.90
CA LEU A 57 3.23 15.96 -3.89
C LEU A 57 3.80 15.84 -2.48
N ASN A 58 3.77 16.92 -1.69
CA ASN A 58 4.24 16.94 -0.31
C ASN A 58 3.45 15.95 0.56
N LEU A 59 2.15 15.81 0.31
CA LEU A 59 1.31 14.81 0.99
C LEU A 59 1.75 13.38 0.64
N LEU A 60 2.04 13.09 -0.62
CA LEU A 60 2.55 11.79 -1.05
C LEU A 60 3.92 11.49 -0.41
N VAL A 61 4.79 12.49 -0.31
CA VAL A 61 6.09 12.37 0.36
C VAL A 61 5.91 12.10 1.87
N ALA A 62 5.09 12.90 2.55
CA ALA A 62 4.81 12.75 3.97
C ALA A 62 4.20 11.38 4.32
N LYS A 63 3.42 10.83 3.39
CA LYS A 63 2.85 9.48 3.54
C LYS A 63 3.78 8.37 3.03
N GLY A 64 4.95 8.69 2.50
CA GLY A 64 5.96 7.73 2.05
C GLY A 64 5.60 6.96 0.79
N TYR A 65 4.75 7.50 -0.06
CA TYR A 65 4.48 6.94 -1.39
C TYR A 65 5.49 7.38 -2.44
N VAL A 66 6.05 8.58 -2.24
CA VAL A 66 7.02 9.19 -3.14
C VAL A 66 8.19 9.73 -2.31
N LYS A 67 9.38 9.71 -2.87
CA LYS A 67 10.59 10.31 -2.30
C LYS A 67 11.20 11.25 -3.33
N VAL A 68 11.31 12.54 -2.99
CA VAL A 68 11.99 13.53 -3.83
C VAL A 68 13.49 13.34 -3.68
N LEU A 69 14.20 13.33 -4.80
CA LEU A 69 15.64 13.01 -4.88
C LEU A 69 16.52 14.25 -5.09
N ASN A 70 15.97 15.32 -5.68
CA ASN A 70 16.72 16.56 -5.91
C ASN A 70 15.79 17.78 -5.97
N ASP A 71 16.38 18.96 -6.11
CA ASP A 71 15.66 20.25 -6.16
C ASP A 71 14.83 20.43 -7.45
N GLU A 72 15.10 19.65 -8.48
CA GLU A 72 14.33 19.64 -9.73
C GLU A 72 13.08 18.75 -9.64
N LEU A 73 12.75 18.28 -8.44
CA LEU A 73 11.62 17.37 -8.13
C LEU A 73 11.71 16.02 -8.87
N VAL A 74 12.93 15.59 -9.26
CA VAL A 74 13.12 14.19 -9.66
C VAL A 74 12.77 13.31 -8.46
N SER A 75 11.84 12.41 -8.67
CA SER A 75 11.18 11.69 -7.59
C SER A 75 11.19 10.20 -7.85
N TYR A 76 11.18 9.41 -6.77
CA TYR A 76 11.11 7.96 -6.79
C TYR A 76 9.78 7.49 -6.21
N VAL A 77 9.09 6.61 -6.93
CA VAL A 77 7.86 5.96 -6.45
C VAL A 77 8.25 4.81 -5.53
N CYS A 78 8.03 4.94 -4.23
CA CYS A 78 8.53 4.00 -3.21
C CYS A 78 8.04 2.56 -3.39
N ASP A 79 6.80 2.39 -3.84
CA ASP A 79 6.20 1.07 -4.07
C ASP A 79 6.42 0.54 -5.49
N TRP A 80 7.34 1.13 -6.27
CA TRP A 80 7.53 0.80 -7.68
C TRP A 80 7.74 -0.69 -7.94
N LYS A 81 8.67 -1.31 -7.27
CA LYS A 81 9.00 -2.74 -7.42
C LYS A 81 7.85 -3.66 -6.98
N ARG A 82 6.99 -3.18 -6.10
CA ARG A 82 5.80 -3.89 -5.65
C ARG A 82 4.65 -3.78 -6.66
N ASN A 83 4.58 -2.65 -7.33
CA ASN A 83 3.58 -2.39 -8.36
C ASN A 83 3.95 -3.04 -9.70
N ASN A 84 5.23 -3.04 -10.06
CA ASN A 84 5.69 -3.41 -11.38
C ASN A 84 6.74 -4.52 -11.33
N SER A 85 6.59 -5.50 -12.23
CA SER A 85 7.59 -6.53 -12.50
C SER A 85 8.02 -6.40 -13.95
N ILE A 86 9.27 -5.99 -14.16
CA ILE A 86 9.82 -5.80 -15.50
C ILE A 86 10.74 -6.96 -15.83
N ARG A 87 10.54 -7.56 -16.99
CA ARG A 87 11.39 -8.64 -17.48
C ARG A 87 12.77 -8.08 -17.86
N SER A 88 13.81 -8.83 -17.55
CA SER A 88 15.19 -8.42 -17.80
C SER A 88 15.50 -8.10 -19.27
N ASP A 89 14.80 -8.78 -20.21
CA ASP A 89 14.94 -8.55 -21.65
C ASP A 89 14.38 -7.20 -22.13
N ARG A 90 13.57 -6.53 -21.31
CA ARG A 90 12.90 -5.23 -21.62
C ARG A 90 13.30 -4.10 -20.70
N TYR A 91 14.08 -4.42 -19.68
CA TYR A 91 14.50 -3.45 -18.69
C TYR A 91 15.48 -2.44 -19.29
N GLN A 92 15.20 -1.16 -19.05
CA GLN A 92 16.07 -0.05 -19.39
C GLN A 92 16.44 0.71 -18.11
N PRO A 93 17.75 0.80 -17.78
CA PRO A 93 18.18 1.49 -16.58
C PRO A 93 17.83 2.97 -16.65
N SER A 94 17.47 3.53 -15.49
CA SER A 94 17.23 4.96 -15.33
C SER A 94 18.49 5.78 -15.62
N ILE A 95 18.31 6.93 -16.25
CA ILE A 95 19.38 7.94 -16.39
C ILE A 95 19.79 8.52 -15.03
N TYR A 96 18.95 8.37 -14.01
CA TYR A 96 19.15 8.85 -12.64
C TYR A 96 19.76 7.79 -11.71
N GLY A 97 20.41 6.75 -12.26
CA GLY A 97 20.96 5.63 -11.49
C GLY A 97 21.92 6.06 -10.37
N GLU A 98 22.81 7.05 -10.63
CA GLU A 98 23.69 7.61 -9.61
C GLU A 98 22.95 8.29 -8.47
N LEU A 99 21.84 8.97 -8.80
CA LEU A 99 21.00 9.64 -7.81
C LEU A 99 20.31 8.61 -6.92
N LEU A 100 19.79 7.53 -7.49
CA LEU A 100 19.20 6.42 -6.74
C LEU A 100 20.22 5.78 -5.78
N CYS A 101 21.46 5.56 -6.24
CA CYS A 101 22.53 5.03 -5.39
C CYS A 101 22.85 5.92 -4.19
N LYS A 102 22.89 7.23 -4.36
CA LYS A 102 23.08 8.20 -3.26
C LYS A 102 22.02 8.08 -2.17
N PHE A 103 20.78 7.72 -2.55
CA PHE A 103 19.68 7.51 -1.63
C PHE A 103 19.55 6.08 -1.12
N GLY A 104 20.49 5.19 -1.45
CA GLY A 104 20.47 3.79 -1.04
C GLY A 104 19.34 2.97 -1.68
N ILE A 105 18.83 3.41 -2.83
CA ILE A 105 17.80 2.73 -3.58
C ILE A 105 18.50 1.79 -4.57
N SER A 106 18.34 0.47 -4.38
CA SER A 106 18.96 -0.53 -5.26
C SER A 106 18.37 -0.46 -6.66
N VAL A 107 19.18 -0.11 -7.63
CA VAL A 107 18.86 -0.23 -9.06
C VAL A 107 19.00 -1.70 -9.46
N ASN A 108 18.14 -2.20 -10.33
CA ASN A 108 18.27 -3.57 -10.86
C ASN A 108 19.45 -3.64 -11.83
N THR A 109 20.66 -3.60 -11.32
CA THR A 109 21.86 -3.90 -12.08
C THR A 109 21.95 -5.43 -12.24
N GLN A 110 21.22 -6.00 -13.16
CA GLN A 110 21.56 -7.35 -13.63
C GLN A 110 22.81 -7.25 -14.49
N GLY A 111 23.96 -7.36 -13.85
CA GLY A 111 25.24 -7.37 -14.54
C GLY A 111 26.47 -7.22 -13.66
N PHE A 112 26.34 -6.91 -12.39
CA PHE A 112 27.45 -6.93 -11.45
C PHE A 112 27.16 -7.90 -10.31
N THR A 113 27.74 -9.11 -10.45
CA THR A 113 28.06 -9.97 -9.32
C THR A 113 29.22 -9.31 -8.58
N ASP A 114 28.92 -8.63 -7.49
CA ASP A 114 29.92 -8.39 -6.47
C ASP A 114 29.25 -8.50 -5.11
N ASP A 115 29.79 -9.43 -4.35
CA ASP A 115 29.51 -9.77 -2.98
C ASP A 115 29.52 -8.55 -2.09
N ILE A 116 28.33 -8.06 -1.73
CA ILE A 116 28.19 -7.18 -0.57
C ILE A 116 27.88 -8.08 0.62
N PRO A 117 28.72 -8.10 1.68
CA PRO A 117 28.46 -8.92 2.84
C PRO A 117 27.15 -8.51 3.49
N SER A 118 26.24 -9.47 3.52
CA SER A 118 24.95 -9.39 4.19
C SER A 118 25.13 -9.02 5.66
N GLY A 119 25.00 -7.73 5.97
CA GLY A 119 24.78 -7.26 7.34
C GLY A 119 23.42 -7.71 7.81
N ASN A 120 23.40 -8.76 8.61
CA ASN A 120 22.25 -9.31 9.31
C ASN A 120 21.49 -8.22 10.09
N GLN A 121 20.40 -7.72 9.54
CA GLN A 121 19.33 -7.19 10.36
C GLN A 121 18.18 -8.20 10.37
N ARG A 122 18.25 -9.09 11.34
CA ARG A 122 17.15 -9.97 11.72
C ARG A 122 15.99 -9.09 12.23
N TYR A 123 15.02 -8.84 11.38
CA TYR A 123 13.71 -8.46 11.88
C TYR A 123 13.10 -9.71 12.51
N THR A 124 13.05 -9.72 13.83
CA THR A 124 12.35 -10.74 14.60
C THR A 124 10.87 -10.63 14.25
N GLN A 125 10.39 -11.51 13.39
CA GLN A 125 8.95 -11.73 13.23
C GLN A 125 8.45 -12.32 14.55
N VAL A 126 7.69 -11.52 15.29
CA VAL A 126 6.87 -12.04 16.39
C VAL A 126 5.80 -12.92 15.75
N ARG A 127 6.04 -14.23 15.77
CA ARG A 127 5.01 -15.23 15.51
C ARG A 127 4.06 -15.20 16.69
N ILE A 128 2.87 -14.64 16.48
CA ILE A 128 1.75 -14.89 17.37
C ILE A 128 1.40 -16.38 17.22
N GLY A 129 1.71 -17.14 18.26
CA GLY A 129 1.41 -18.57 18.32
C GLY A 129 -0.09 -18.80 18.15
N LYS A 130 -0.45 -19.66 17.22
CA LYS A 130 -1.75 -20.33 17.22
C LYS A 130 -1.73 -21.32 18.36
N ASP A 131 -2.40 -21.01 19.44
CA ASP A 131 -2.71 -21.98 20.46
C ASP A 131 -3.66 -23.02 19.85
N SER A 132 -3.13 -24.22 19.66
CA SER A 132 -3.89 -25.40 19.37
C SER A 132 -4.67 -25.80 20.62
N ILE A 133 -5.99 -25.69 20.52
CA ILE A 133 -6.89 -26.25 21.54
C ILE A 133 -6.92 -27.75 21.32
N ASP A 134 -6.26 -28.48 22.22
CA ASP A 134 -6.38 -29.93 22.34
C ASP A 134 -7.81 -30.27 22.71
N LYS A 135 -8.46 -31.04 21.83
CA LYS A 135 -9.66 -31.82 22.16
C LYS A 135 -9.19 -33.09 22.78
N ASP A 136 -9.42 -33.26 24.06
CA ASP A 136 -9.80 -34.53 24.68
C ASP A 136 -9.96 -34.31 26.18
N SER A 137 -11.18 -34.35 26.64
CA SER A 137 -11.54 -35.01 27.88
C SER A 137 -13.06 -35.12 28.01
N LEU A 138 -13.50 -36.33 27.75
CA LEU A 138 -14.84 -36.80 28.01
C LEU A 138 -15.00 -37.02 29.53
N VAL A 139 -15.95 -36.36 30.17
CA VAL A 139 -16.57 -36.93 31.37
C VAL A 139 -18.06 -36.65 31.40
N LYS A 140 -18.79 -37.76 31.50
CA LYS A 140 -20.24 -37.89 31.73
C LYS A 140 -20.70 -37.21 33.02
N GLY A 141 -21.85 -36.56 32.95
CA GLY A 141 -22.61 -36.18 34.16
C GLY A 141 -24.06 -35.85 33.82
N ARG A 142 -24.89 -36.76 34.16
CA ARG A 142 -26.36 -36.88 34.09
C ARG A 142 -27.10 -35.77 34.83
N GLY A 143 -28.29 -35.38 34.30
CA GLY A 143 -29.43 -35.04 35.17
C GLY A 143 -30.04 -33.68 34.97
N GLY A 144 -31.24 -33.66 34.44
CA GLY A 144 -32.47 -33.27 35.12
C GLY A 144 -33.07 -31.95 34.64
N ALA A 145 -34.00 -32.05 33.76
CA ALA A 145 -35.42 -31.70 33.83
C ALA A 145 -35.85 -30.22 34.04
N ARG A 146 -36.74 -29.83 33.16
CA ARG A 146 -37.95 -29.01 33.29
C ARG A 146 -37.87 -27.49 33.07
N GLU A 147 -38.52 -27.11 31.99
CA GLU A 147 -39.82 -26.39 31.85
C GLU A 147 -39.75 -24.90 32.21
N ALA A 148 -40.03 -23.97 31.34
CA ALA A 148 -41.27 -23.50 30.80
C ALA A 148 -41.06 -22.18 30.02
N SER A 149 -41.56 -22.10 28.84
CA SER A 149 -42.09 -20.83 28.25
C SER A 149 -43.41 -20.52 28.93
N PRO A 150 -44.04 -19.33 28.81
CA PRO A 150 -44.17 -18.56 27.59
C PRO A 150 -44.33 -17.01 27.73
N ALA A 151 -44.35 -16.39 26.59
CA ALA A 151 -45.33 -15.42 26.07
C ALA A 151 -45.24 -13.93 26.38
N THR A 152 -45.29 -13.21 25.26
CA THR A 152 -46.10 -12.01 24.89
C THR A 152 -45.70 -10.69 25.51
N SER A 153 -45.43 -9.66 24.73
CA SER A 153 -46.36 -8.86 23.96
C SER A 153 -45.62 -7.62 23.40
N SER A 154 -45.77 -7.40 22.12
CA SER A 154 -45.87 -6.02 21.59
C SER A 154 -47.26 -5.47 21.96
N PRO A 155 -47.56 -4.19 21.94
CA PRO A 155 -47.55 -3.34 20.76
C PRO A 155 -47.21 -1.87 21.03
N ASP A 156 -46.99 -1.16 20.02
CA ASP A 156 -47.80 -0.17 19.32
C ASP A 156 -47.30 1.28 19.39
N SER A 157 -47.12 1.79 18.22
CA SER A 157 -47.76 2.94 17.59
C SER A 157 -47.41 4.35 18.06
N SER A 158 -47.05 5.09 17.10
CA SER A 158 -47.54 6.40 16.60
C SER A 158 -46.43 7.41 16.32
N ALA A 159 -46.29 7.66 15.07
CA ALA A 159 -46.85 8.77 14.28
C ALA A 159 -46.01 10.06 14.30
N VAL A 160 -45.50 10.34 13.12
CA VAL A 160 -45.16 11.60 12.43
C VAL A 160 -46.05 12.80 12.87
N PRO A 161 -45.54 14.09 12.80
CA PRO A 161 -45.46 14.75 11.50
C PRO A 161 -44.30 15.73 11.30
N LEU A 162 -43.95 15.92 10.02
CA LEU A 162 -43.39 17.16 9.50
C LEU A 162 -44.41 18.29 9.59
N PRO A 163 -43.99 19.57 9.70
CA PRO A 163 -44.15 20.48 8.60
C PRO A 163 -43.04 21.54 8.48
N ILE A 164 -42.86 22.07 7.47
CA ILE A 164 -42.95 23.12 6.45
C ILE A 164 -41.58 23.61 6.08
#